data_f41f36288540056d0814323054f72580
#
_entry.id   f41f36288540056d0814323054f72580
#
_cell.length_a   1.000
_cell.length_b   1.000
_cell.length_c   1.000
_cell.angle_alpha   90.00
_cell.angle_beta   90.00
_cell.angle_gamma   90.00
#
_symmetry.space_group_name_H-M   'P 1'
#
loop_
_entity.id
_entity.type
_entity.pdbx_description
1 polymer ?
#
loop_
_entity_poly.entity_id
_entity_poly.type
_entity_poly.pdbx_seq_one_letter_code
_entity_poly.pdbx_strand_id
1 'polypeptide(L)'
;THDIRIGDYRLGLVEKVDIHRSVELLADTATITLPESEYNQRLELEKRIKRGDRVDIFLGYKETGLVLEFSGYVQRVSTDKRSTTLICEDELFSFRKAITNKLFKKISLKKLLEELTKAIGGGYTISCSYEWVYEKFVWHNATAYDALKKIQEECGADVYLKNKELHIHPPAEKMG
;
A
#
# COMPACT_ATOMS: atom_id res chain seq x y z
N THR A 1 14.56 19.50 0.70
CA THR A 1 14.23 19.30 2.15
C THR A 1 13.27 18.14 2.28
N HIS A 2 13.53 17.27 3.24
CA HIS A 2 12.68 16.12 3.51
C HIS A 2 12.53 15.89 5.01
N ASP A 3 11.43 15.26 5.40
CA ASP A 3 11.20 14.71 6.73
C ASP A 3 10.57 13.33 6.55
N ILE A 4 11.29 12.29 6.92
CA ILE A 4 10.83 10.91 6.75
C ILE A 4 10.78 10.26 8.13
N ARG A 5 9.58 9.81 8.50
CA ARG A 5 9.30 9.18 9.77
C ARG A 5 8.90 7.74 9.57
N ILE A 6 9.55 6.82 10.28
CA ILE A 6 9.28 5.39 10.22
C ILE A 6 9.12 4.88 11.65
N GLY A 7 7.89 4.53 12.04
CA GLY A 7 7.57 4.21 13.42
C GLY A 7 7.96 5.38 14.33
N ASP A 8 8.79 5.11 15.33
CA ASP A 8 9.32 6.12 16.24
C ASP A 8 10.64 6.73 15.76
N TYR A 9 11.08 6.38 14.56
CA TYR A 9 12.37 6.78 14.02
C TYR A 9 12.22 7.86 12.95
N ARG A 10 13.13 8.84 12.98
CA ARG A 10 13.21 9.89 11.97
C ARG A 10 14.51 9.77 11.20
N LEU A 11 14.43 9.63 9.88
CA LEU A 11 15.62 9.51 9.03
C LEU A 11 16.30 10.86 8.84
N GLY A 12 17.59 10.93 9.21
CA GLY A 12 18.39 12.14 9.03
C GLY A 12 18.96 12.27 7.63
N LEU A 13 19.49 11.18 7.10
CA LEU A 13 20.13 11.15 5.77
C LEU A 13 19.43 10.14 4.86
N VAL A 14 19.10 10.60 3.67
CA VAL A 14 18.48 9.80 2.63
C VAL A 14 19.17 10.12 1.30
N GLU A 15 19.55 9.07 0.58
CA GLU A 15 20.18 9.23 -0.74
C GLU A 15 19.13 9.52 -1.81
N LYS A 16 18.02 8.75 -1.80
CA LYS A 16 16.98 8.84 -2.82
C LYS A 16 15.61 8.45 -2.26
N VAL A 17 14.59 9.14 -2.72
CA VAL A 17 13.20 8.80 -2.46
C VAL A 17 12.46 8.77 -3.79
N ASP A 18 11.90 7.62 -4.14
CA ASP A 18 11.04 7.44 -5.31
C ASP A 18 9.62 7.11 -4.84
N ILE A 19 8.67 7.95 -5.19
CA ILE A 19 7.25 7.71 -4.94
C ILE A 19 6.59 7.38 -6.27
N HIS A 20 6.01 6.18 -6.35
CA HIS A 20 5.37 5.69 -7.55
C HIS A 20 3.86 5.59 -7.33
N ARG A 21 3.11 6.45 -8.02
CA ARG A 21 1.66 6.45 -8.06
C ARG A 21 1.20 5.99 -9.43
N SER A 22 0.45 4.91 -9.47
CA SER A 22 -0.05 4.37 -10.73
C SER A 22 -1.44 3.78 -10.53
N VAL A 23 -2.32 4.09 -11.47
CA VAL A 23 -3.65 3.47 -11.52
C VAL A 23 -3.59 2.00 -11.94
N GLU A 24 -2.47 1.56 -12.50
CA GLU A 24 -2.25 0.17 -12.88
C GLU A 24 -1.80 -0.71 -11.71
N LEU A 25 -1.18 -0.10 -10.70
CA LEU A 25 -0.79 -0.78 -9.48
C LEU A 25 -1.90 -0.65 -8.43
N LEU A 26 -2.15 -1.71 -7.70
CA LEU A 26 -3.15 -1.68 -6.64
C LEU A 26 -2.76 -0.68 -5.55
N ALA A 27 -1.55 -0.77 -5.02
CA ALA A 27 -1.03 0.14 -4.02
C ALA A 27 -0.03 1.12 -4.62
N ASP A 28 -0.05 2.36 -4.15
CA ASP A 28 1.05 3.28 -4.37
C ASP A 28 2.26 2.79 -3.57
N THR A 29 3.45 3.02 -4.11
CA THR A 29 4.69 2.57 -3.49
C THR A 29 5.66 3.72 -3.28
N ALA A 30 6.51 3.58 -2.28
CA ALA A 30 7.63 4.46 -2.07
C ALA A 30 8.89 3.63 -1.82
N THR A 31 9.98 4.03 -2.44
CA THR A 31 11.28 3.40 -2.25
C THR A 31 12.22 4.44 -1.65
N ILE A 32 12.75 4.15 -0.47
CA ILE A 32 13.70 5.01 0.23
C ILE A 32 15.04 4.32 0.21
N THR A 33 16.03 4.96 -0.43
CA THR A 33 17.40 4.47 -0.48
C THR A 33 18.23 5.23 0.54
N LEU A 34 18.84 4.49 1.46
CA LEU A 34 19.73 5.05 2.47
C LEU A 34 21.16 5.08 1.94
N PRO A 35 21.93 6.15 2.25
CA PRO A 35 23.30 6.25 1.80
C PRO A 35 24.16 5.14 2.41
N GLU A 36 25.25 4.84 1.73
CA GLU A 36 26.31 3.97 2.23
C GLU A 36 27.00 4.69 3.41
N SER A 37 26.29 4.75 4.53
CA SER A 37 26.84 5.27 5.76
C SER A 37 27.50 4.16 6.56
N GLU A 38 28.35 4.54 7.49
CA GLU A 38 29.13 3.64 8.32
C GLU A 38 28.34 2.38 8.73
N TYR A 39 28.93 1.24 8.52
CA TYR A 39 28.38 -0.11 8.72
C TYR A 39 27.56 -0.26 10.01
N ASN A 40 27.99 0.38 11.08
CA ASN A 40 27.32 0.30 12.39
C ASN A 40 25.96 1.01 12.42
N GLN A 41 25.80 2.13 11.72
CA GLN A 41 24.52 2.84 11.63
C GLN A 41 23.51 2.07 10.79
N ARG A 42 23.95 1.36 9.76
CA ARG A 42 23.10 0.49 8.94
C ARG A 42 22.54 -0.67 9.77
N LEU A 43 23.36 -1.33 10.55
CA LEU A 43 22.93 -2.45 11.40
C LEU A 43 21.92 -2.02 12.46
N GLU A 44 22.06 -0.84 13.01
CA GLU A 44 21.07 -0.31 13.97
C GLU A 44 19.73 0.02 13.31
N LEU A 45 19.74 0.59 12.10
CA LEU A 45 18.54 0.88 11.33
C LEU A 45 17.78 -0.39 10.96
N GLU A 46 18.49 -1.42 10.50
CA GLU A 46 17.90 -2.72 10.17
C GLU A 46 17.23 -3.40 11.38
N LYS A 47 17.75 -3.17 12.58
CA LYS A 47 17.16 -3.70 13.82
C LYS A 47 15.92 -2.91 14.26
N ARG A 48 15.84 -1.63 13.92
CA ARG A 48 14.77 -0.73 14.36
C ARG A 48 13.61 -0.62 13.40
N ILE A 49 13.88 -0.79 12.10
CA ILE A 49 12.87 -0.69 11.05
C ILE A 49 12.44 -2.09 10.65
N LYS A 50 11.15 -2.36 10.79
CA LYS A 50 10.57 -3.68 10.52
C LYS A 50 9.40 -3.56 9.54
N ARG A 51 9.14 -4.66 8.84
CA ARG A 51 7.93 -4.80 8.06
C ARG A 51 6.68 -4.45 8.91
N GLY A 52 5.83 -3.60 8.38
CA GLY A 52 4.62 -3.14 9.06
C GLY A 52 4.78 -1.84 9.84
N ASP A 53 5.98 -1.30 9.94
CA ASP A 53 6.19 0.02 10.56
C ASP A 53 5.54 1.11 9.72
N ARG A 54 4.92 2.08 10.38
CA ARG A 54 4.30 3.24 9.75
C ARG A 54 5.34 4.13 9.10
N VAL A 55 5.06 4.60 7.90
CA VAL A 55 5.93 5.50 7.13
C VAL A 55 5.15 6.75 6.73
N ASP A 56 5.71 7.92 7.03
CA ASP A 56 5.22 9.19 6.53
C ASP A 56 6.39 9.93 5.87
N ILE A 57 6.21 10.31 4.62
CA ILE A 57 7.24 11.00 3.83
C ILE A 57 6.75 12.41 3.50
N PHE A 58 7.44 13.40 4.05
CA PHE A 58 7.23 14.82 3.76
C PHE A 58 8.35 15.32 2.87
N LEU A 59 7.99 15.92 1.76
CA LEU A 59 8.94 16.53 0.82
C LEU A 59 8.56 17.99 0.58
N GLY A 60 9.54 18.80 0.24
CA GLY A 60 9.27 20.18 -0.10
C GLY A 60 10.51 21.01 -0.32
N TYR A 61 10.29 22.27 -0.64
CA TYR A 61 11.31 23.28 -0.82
C TYR A 61 11.34 24.20 0.39
N LYS A 62 12.49 24.83 0.64
CA LYS A 62 12.66 25.76 1.78
C LYS A 62 11.65 26.89 1.77
N GLU A 63 11.20 27.30 0.61
CA GLU A 63 10.29 28.44 0.41
C GLU A 63 8.81 28.09 0.61
N THR A 64 8.42 26.85 0.31
CA THR A 64 7.01 26.41 0.32
C THR A 64 6.67 25.49 1.49
N GLY A 65 7.67 25.08 2.27
CA GLY A 65 7.48 24.16 3.39
C GLY A 65 7.35 22.69 2.95
N LEU A 66 7.20 21.83 3.95
CA LEU A 66 7.08 20.38 3.76
C LEU A 66 5.61 19.99 3.54
N VAL A 67 5.37 19.13 2.55
CA VAL A 67 4.06 18.57 2.25
C VAL A 67 4.15 17.05 2.40
N LEU A 68 3.12 16.46 2.99
CA LEU A 68 3.01 15.00 3.08
C LEU A 68 2.76 14.42 1.67
N GLU A 69 3.74 13.70 1.16
CA GLU A 69 3.70 13.11 -0.19
C GLU A 69 3.37 11.62 -0.19
N PHE A 70 3.65 10.93 0.89
CA PHE A 70 3.37 9.50 1.00
C PHE A 70 3.10 9.12 2.46
N SER A 71 2.13 8.25 2.65
CA SER A 71 1.80 7.67 3.94
C SER A 71 1.45 6.19 3.76
N GLY A 72 2.07 5.34 4.55
CA GLY A 72 1.85 3.91 4.43
C GLY A 72 2.69 3.11 5.41
N TYR A 73 3.19 1.97 4.95
CA TYR A 73 3.88 0.99 5.79
C TYR A 73 5.10 0.41 5.08
N VAL A 74 6.09 0.03 5.86
CA VAL A 74 7.24 -0.71 5.34
C VAL A 74 6.79 -2.10 4.93
N GLN A 75 6.94 -2.42 3.66
CA GLN A 75 6.65 -3.74 3.12
C GLN A 75 7.87 -4.65 3.21
N ARG A 76 9.05 -4.11 2.91
CA ARG A 76 10.29 -4.87 2.90
C ARG A 76 11.51 -3.97 3.11
N VAL A 77 12.48 -4.48 3.84
CA VAL A 77 13.83 -3.91 3.94
C VAL A 77 14.77 -4.80 3.12
N SER A 78 15.45 -4.21 2.16
CA SER A 78 16.43 -4.91 1.31
C SER A 78 17.81 -4.32 1.55
N THR A 79 18.74 -5.16 1.95
CA THR A 79 20.13 -4.76 2.19
C THR A 79 21.03 -5.45 1.19
N ASP A 80 21.80 -4.64 0.50
CA ASP A 80 22.88 -5.05 -0.37
C ASP A 80 24.20 -4.58 0.22
N LYS A 81 25.31 -5.01 -0.34
CA LYS A 81 26.67 -4.67 0.15
C LYS A 81 26.95 -3.16 0.20
N ARG A 82 26.21 -2.35 -0.57
CA ARG A 82 26.47 -0.93 -0.77
C ARG A 82 25.34 0.00 -0.32
N SER A 83 24.12 -0.50 -0.19
CA SER A 83 22.98 0.33 0.16
C SER A 83 21.89 -0.45 0.88
N THR A 84 21.07 0.27 1.62
CA THR A 84 19.84 -0.27 2.22
C THR A 84 18.65 0.44 1.58
N THR A 85 17.69 -0.34 1.12
CA THR A 85 16.49 0.16 0.46
C THR A 85 15.27 -0.26 1.26
N LEU A 86 14.42 0.72 1.60
CA LEU A 86 13.13 0.49 2.23
C LEU A 86 12.05 0.56 1.17
N ILE A 87 11.31 -0.52 1.00
CA ILE A 87 10.19 -0.59 0.06
C ILE A 87 8.91 -0.46 0.88
N CYS A 88 8.12 0.58 0.57
CA CYS A 88 6.92 0.94 1.30
C CYS A 88 5.69 0.87 0.40
N GLU A 89 4.57 0.48 0.97
CA GLU A 89 3.25 0.47 0.31
C GLU A 89 2.30 1.39 1.07
N ASP A 90 1.31 1.91 0.39
CA ASP A 90 0.28 2.77 1.00
C ASP A 90 -0.63 2.00 1.98
N GLU A 91 -1.75 2.60 2.36
CA GLU A 91 -2.70 2.02 3.32
C GLU A 91 -3.22 0.62 2.90
N LEU A 92 -3.17 0.27 1.61
CA LEU A 92 -3.59 -1.06 1.15
C LEU A 92 -2.68 -2.19 1.63
N PHE A 93 -1.49 -1.86 2.15
CA PHE A 93 -0.65 -2.82 2.85
C PHE A 93 -1.42 -3.55 3.97
N SER A 94 -2.37 -2.88 4.63
CA SER A 94 -3.18 -3.47 5.70
C SER A 94 -4.05 -4.64 5.23
N PHE A 95 -4.29 -4.77 3.91
CA PHE A 95 -5.00 -5.89 3.30
C PHE A 95 -4.11 -7.13 3.07
N ARG A 96 -2.82 -7.05 3.35
CA ARG A 96 -1.90 -8.19 3.24
C ARG A 96 -2.05 -9.15 4.44
N LYS A 97 -3.27 -9.57 4.67
CA LYS A 97 -3.66 -10.57 5.67
C LYS A 97 -4.24 -11.79 4.98
N ALA A 98 -3.84 -12.97 5.45
CA ALA A 98 -4.39 -14.21 4.94
C ALA A 98 -5.90 -14.31 5.21
N ILE A 99 -6.63 -14.80 4.23
CA ILE A 99 -8.08 -15.04 4.32
C ILE A 99 -8.38 -16.52 4.14
N THR A 100 -9.44 -16.98 4.78
CA THR A 100 -9.89 -18.36 4.71
C THR A 100 -10.35 -18.70 3.28
N ASN A 101 -9.95 -19.89 2.78
CA ASN A 101 -10.40 -20.38 1.49
C ASN A 101 -11.92 -20.38 1.41
N LYS A 102 -12.47 -19.78 0.36
CA LYS A 102 -13.93 -19.69 0.16
C LYS A 102 -14.26 -19.61 -1.32
N LEU A 103 -15.36 -20.26 -1.68
CA LEU A 103 -15.96 -20.18 -3.00
C LEU A 103 -17.24 -19.35 -2.92
N PHE A 104 -17.32 -18.32 -3.78
CA PHE A 104 -18.53 -17.52 -3.97
C PHE A 104 -19.16 -17.80 -5.31
N LYS A 105 -20.47 -17.92 -5.35
CA LYS A 105 -21.26 -18.06 -6.58
C LYS A 105 -22.31 -16.95 -6.64
N LYS A 106 -22.43 -16.32 -7.80
CA LYS A 106 -23.35 -15.20 -8.04
C LYS A 106 -23.28 -14.13 -6.95
N ILE A 107 -22.14 -13.50 -6.84
CA ILE A 107 -21.92 -12.47 -5.83
C ILE A 107 -21.66 -11.10 -6.52
N SER A 108 -22.34 -10.06 -6.03
CA SER A 108 -22.04 -8.71 -6.47
C SER A 108 -20.70 -8.25 -5.96
N LEU A 109 -20.04 -7.38 -6.70
CA LEU A 109 -18.75 -6.82 -6.30
C LEU A 109 -18.83 -6.17 -4.90
N LYS A 110 -19.86 -5.37 -4.65
CA LYS A 110 -20.06 -4.73 -3.35
C LYS A 110 -20.13 -5.75 -2.21
N LYS A 111 -20.90 -6.82 -2.39
CA LYS A 111 -21.03 -7.85 -1.36
C LYS A 111 -19.72 -8.65 -1.18
N LEU A 112 -19.00 -8.92 -2.26
CA LEU A 112 -17.70 -9.57 -2.18
C LEU A 112 -16.71 -8.73 -1.36
N LEU A 113 -16.71 -7.41 -1.55
CA LEU A 113 -15.88 -6.49 -0.78
C LEU A 113 -16.27 -6.41 0.69
N GLU A 114 -17.57 -6.46 0.98
CA GLU A 114 -18.08 -6.55 2.36
C GLU A 114 -17.57 -7.81 3.05
N GLU A 115 -17.63 -8.95 2.37
CA GLU A 115 -17.09 -10.21 2.88
C GLU A 115 -15.57 -10.13 3.09
N LEU A 116 -14.87 -9.49 2.18
CA LEU A 116 -13.42 -9.31 2.24
C LEU A 116 -13.00 -8.46 3.45
N THR A 117 -13.63 -7.31 3.64
CA THR A 117 -13.33 -6.42 4.76
C THR A 117 -13.74 -7.05 6.10
N LYS A 118 -14.81 -7.81 6.12
CA LYS A 118 -15.22 -8.58 7.30
C LYS A 118 -14.16 -9.63 7.66
N ALA A 119 -13.61 -10.32 6.68
CA ALA A 119 -12.61 -11.36 6.91
C ALA A 119 -11.33 -10.83 7.55
N ILE A 120 -10.91 -9.62 7.23
CA ILE A 120 -9.70 -9.01 7.79
C ILE A 120 -9.96 -8.16 9.04
N GLY A 121 -11.21 -7.77 9.29
CA GLY A 121 -11.57 -6.85 10.38
C GLY A 121 -11.09 -5.43 10.12
N GLY A 122 -10.93 -4.63 11.15
CA GLY A 122 -10.36 -3.28 11.07
C GLY A 122 -11.35 -2.14 10.85
N GLY A 123 -12.65 -2.44 10.74
CA GLY A 123 -13.70 -1.41 10.66
C GLY A 123 -13.70 -0.60 9.37
N TYR A 124 -13.38 -1.25 8.25
CA TYR A 124 -13.42 -0.61 6.93
C TYR A 124 -14.84 -0.42 6.44
N THR A 125 -15.10 0.72 5.80
CA THR A 125 -16.31 0.98 5.04
C THR A 125 -16.04 0.84 3.55
N ILE A 126 -17.10 0.71 2.75
CA ILE A 126 -16.99 0.47 1.31
C ILE A 126 -17.77 1.52 0.56
N SER A 127 -17.09 2.15 -0.41
CA SER A 127 -17.68 3.02 -1.42
C SER A 127 -17.49 2.34 -2.78
N CYS A 128 -18.53 1.70 -3.27
CA CYS A 128 -18.49 0.96 -4.53
C CYS A 128 -19.58 1.49 -5.47
N SER A 129 -19.16 2.14 -6.57
CA SER A 129 -20.06 2.59 -7.62
C SER A 129 -20.06 1.68 -8.84
N TYR A 130 -19.32 0.57 -8.78
CA TYR A 130 -19.18 -0.38 -9.86
C TYR A 130 -20.21 -1.50 -9.73
N GLU A 131 -21.17 -1.58 -10.66
CA GLU A 131 -22.12 -2.67 -10.74
C GLU A 131 -21.49 -3.83 -11.52
N TRP A 132 -21.00 -4.81 -10.81
CA TRP A 132 -20.37 -5.99 -11.37
C TRP A 132 -20.81 -7.22 -10.59
N VAL A 133 -21.16 -8.29 -11.27
CA VAL A 133 -21.55 -9.56 -10.64
C VAL A 133 -20.60 -10.65 -11.10
N TYR A 134 -20.02 -11.35 -10.15
CA TYR A 134 -19.22 -12.53 -10.41
C TYR A 134 -20.12 -13.76 -10.39
N GLU A 135 -20.08 -14.57 -11.43
CA GLU A 135 -20.71 -15.90 -11.41
C GLU A 135 -19.98 -16.83 -10.45
N LYS A 136 -18.66 -16.67 -10.35
CA LYS A 136 -17.79 -17.44 -9.47
C LYS A 136 -16.56 -16.63 -9.08
N PHE A 137 -16.24 -16.62 -7.79
CA PHE A 137 -15.02 -16.05 -7.26
C PHE A 137 -14.43 -16.96 -6.19
N VAL A 138 -13.14 -17.23 -6.24
CA VAL A 138 -12.47 -18.17 -5.31
C VAL A 138 -11.36 -17.48 -4.55
N TRP A 139 -11.36 -17.66 -3.23
CA TRP A 139 -10.22 -17.38 -2.37
C TRP A 139 -9.50 -18.71 -2.10
N HIS A 140 -8.27 -18.81 -2.54
CA HIS A 140 -7.45 -20.00 -2.33
C HIS A 140 -6.02 -19.62 -1.99
N ASN A 141 -5.60 -19.91 -0.76
CA ASN A 141 -4.26 -19.59 -0.25
C ASN A 141 -3.86 -18.13 -0.54
N ALA A 142 -4.79 -17.22 -0.35
CA ALA A 142 -4.66 -15.82 -0.74
C ALA A 142 -4.71 -14.89 0.48
N THR A 143 -4.16 -13.70 0.28
CA THR A 143 -4.40 -12.56 1.18
C THR A 143 -5.58 -11.73 0.64
N ALA A 144 -6.12 -10.85 1.48
CA ALA A 144 -7.12 -9.89 1.02
C ALA A 144 -6.54 -8.97 -0.07
N TYR A 145 -5.26 -8.67 -0.01
CA TYR A 145 -4.56 -7.91 -1.04
C TYR A 145 -4.60 -8.62 -2.40
N ASP A 146 -4.32 -9.92 -2.42
CA ASP A 146 -4.39 -10.75 -3.63
C ASP A 146 -5.79 -10.73 -4.24
N ALA A 147 -6.82 -10.80 -3.41
CA ALA A 147 -8.22 -10.73 -3.84
C ALA A 147 -8.56 -9.38 -4.46
N LEU A 148 -8.13 -8.27 -3.84
CA LEU A 148 -8.33 -6.93 -4.40
C LEU A 148 -7.59 -6.75 -5.72
N LYS A 149 -6.37 -7.27 -5.83
CA LYS A 149 -5.59 -7.20 -7.06
C LYS A 149 -6.28 -7.93 -8.20
N LYS A 150 -6.82 -9.11 -7.93
CA LYS A 150 -7.61 -9.88 -8.91
C LYS A 150 -8.85 -9.12 -9.35
N ILE A 151 -9.58 -8.51 -8.41
CA ILE A 151 -10.75 -7.67 -8.71
C ILE A 151 -10.35 -6.50 -9.61
N GLN A 152 -9.28 -5.78 -9.25
CA GLN A 152 -8.79 -4.65 -10.05
C GLN A 152 -8.46 -5.07 -11.48
N GLU A 153 -7.74 -6.18 -11.65
CA GLU A 153 -7.33 -6.69 -12.96
C GLU A 153 -8.52 -7.15 -13.80
N GLU A 154 -9.46 -7.87 -13.21
CA GLU A 154 -10.63 -8.42 -13.92
C GLU A 154 -11.66 -7.36 -14.28
N CYS A 155 -11.93 -6.42 -13.38
CA CYS A 155 -12.93 -5.36 -13.58
C CYS A 155 -12.34 -4.12 -14.25
N GLY A 156 -11.03 -3.96 -14.26
CA GLY A 156 -10.38 -2.72 -14.69
C GLY A 156 -10.74 -1.53 -13.78
N ALA A 157 -11.12 -1.80 -12.54
CA ALA A 157 -11.60 -0.78 -11.61
C ALA A 157 -10.46 0.04 -11.01
N ASP A 158 -10.75 1.29 -10.66
CA ASP A 158 -9.91 2.09 -9.78
C ASP A 158 -10.18 1.67 -8.33
N VAL A 159 -9.15 1.20 -7.65
CA VAL A 159 -9.22 0.73 -6.27
C VAL A 159 -8.26 1.53 -5.40
N TYR A 160 -8.77 2.13 -4.35
CA TYR A 160 -7.92 2.84 -3.38
C TYR A 160 -8.55 2.87 -1.99
N LEU A 161 -7.73 3.08 -0.98
CA LEU A 161 -8.13 3.17 0.41
C LEU A 161 -7.85 4.59 0.93
N LYS A 162 -8.85 5.23 1.50
CA LYS A 162 -8.73 6.55 2.09
C LYS A 162 -9.54 6.62 3.39
N ASN A 163 -8.88 6.96 4.50
CA ASN A 163 -9.54 7.08 5.80
C ASN A 163 -10.39 5.86 6.18
N LYS A 164 -9.85 4.66 5.98
CA LYS A 164 -10.52 3.37 6.20
C LYS A 164 -11.77 3.16 5.33
N GLU A 165 -11.93 3.92 4.28
CA GLU A 165 -12.96 3.68 3.27
C GLU A 165 -12.32 3.10 2.02
N LEU A 166 -12.74 1.91 1.64
CA LEU A 166 -12.29 1.25 0.42
C LEU A 166 -13.15 1.72 -0.74
N HIS A 167 -12.51 2.38 -1.69
CA HIS A 167 -13.16 2.91 -2.90
C HIS A 167 -12.90 2.00 -4.08
N ILE A 168 -13.97 1.62 -4.77
CA ILE A 168 -13.92 0.88 -6.02
C ILE A 168 -14.88 1.51 -7.00
N HIS A 169 -14.33 2.05 -8.07
CA HIS A 169 -15.09 2.79 -9.07
C HIS A 169 -14.70 2.35 -10.48
N PRO A 170 -15.59 2.52 -11.47
CA PRO A 170 -15.23 2.31 -12.86
C PRO A 170 -13.99 3.14 -13.23
N PRO A 171 -13.15 2.68 -14.16
CA PRO A 171 -12.00 3.47 -14.59
C PRO A 171 -12.49 4.82 -15.10
N ALA A 172 -11.77 5.89 -14.78
CA ALA A 172 -12.07 7.22 -15.29
C ALA A 172 -12.05 7.16 -16.82
N GLU A 173 -13.14 7.59 -17.47
CA GLU A 173 -13.14 7.72 -18.92
C GLU A 173 -12.04 8.67 -19.33
N LYS A 174 -11.12 8.20 -20.14
CA LYS A 174 -10.18 9.11 -20.80
C LYS A 174 -11.01 10.04 -21.65
N MET A 175 -11.19 11.25 -21.22
CA MET A 175 -11.69 12.29 -22.09
C MET A 175 -10.70 12.44 -23.24
N GLY A 176 -11.13 11.90 -24.38
CA GLY A 176 -10.33 11.91 -25.60
C GLY A 176 -10.09 13.29 -26.16
#